data_8f95a12fa4ddd53ff60a36b9139d658e
#
_entry.id   8f95a12fa4ddd53ff60a36b9139d658e
#
_cell.length_a   1.000
_cell.length_b   1.000
_cell.length_c   1.000
_cell.angle_alpha   90.00
_cell.angle_beta   90.00
_cell.angle_gamma   90.00
#
_symmetry.space_group_name_H-M   'P 1'
#
loop_
_entity.id
_entity.type
_entity.pdbx_description
1 polymer ?
#
loop_
_entity_poly.entity_id
_entity_poly.type
_entity_poly.pdbx_seq_one_letter_code
_entity_poly.pdbx_strand_id
1 'polypeptide(L)'
;APNLGVVELTVALHRVFNSPTDKIVFDVSHQTYAHKALTGRAYTYIDPARYGEASGFANPDESEHDLFAMGHTSTSVSLGCGLAHARDLAGDSYNVITIIGDGSLSGGLAFEGFNNAAELDSNLIIIVNDNDQSIAENHGGLYRNLAELRASNGTCERNVFRAMGLDYRYLDAGNDVLALVDALQELRNI
;
A
#
# COMPACT_ATOMS: atom_id res chain seq x y z
N ALA A 1 17.71 0.95 3.80
CA ALA A 1 16.97 -0.29 3.52
C ALA A 1 15.52 0.05 3.21
N PRO A 2 14.91 -0.54 2.18
CA PRO A 2 13.57 -0.13 1.70
C PRO A 2 12.47 -0.26 2.77
N ASN A 3 12.60 -1.20 3.71
CA ASN A 3 11.64 -1.38 4.80
C ASN A 3 11.53 -0.18 5.75
N LEU A 4 12.60 0.61 5.93
CA LEU A 4 12.58 1.74 6.87
C LEU A 4 11.63 2.87 6.43
N GLY A 5 11.38 3.02 5.14
CA GLY A 5 10.46 4.03 4.61
C GLY A 5 8.96 3.74 4.82
N VAL A 6 8.60 2.58 5.36
CA VAL A 6 7.20 2.17 5.56
C VAL A 6 6.92 1.61 6.96
N VAL A 7 7.84 1.78 7.91
CA VAL A 7 7.64 1.28 9.29
C VAL A 7 6.49 2.00 9.95
N GLU A 8 6.50 3.32 9.94
CA GLU A 8 5.46 4.16 10.53
C GLU A 8 4.10 3.93 9.87
N LEU A 9 4.07 3.85 8.54
CA LEU A 9 2.87 3.52 7.79
C LEU A 9 2.33 2.13 8.18
N THR A 10 3.20 1.12 8.27
CA THR A 10 2.79 -0.24 8.63
C THR A 10 2.25 -0.30 10.07
N VAL A 11 2.88 0.41 11.01
CA VAL A 11 2.39 0.51 12.40
C VAL A 11 1.02 1.19 12.43
N ALA A 12 0.85 2.30 11.70
CA ALA A 12 -0.43 3.00 11.63
C ALA A 12 -1.53 2.13 11.02
N LEU A 13 -1.24 1.38 9.95
CA LEU A 13 -2.18 0.43 9.34
C LEU A 13 -2.66 -0.61 10.34
N HIS A 14 -1.74 -1.27 11.07
CA HIS A 14 -2.10 -2.27 12.08
C HIS A 14 -2.76 -1.69 13.33
N ARG A 15 -2.66 -0.38 13.54
CA ARG A 15 -3.36 0.32 14.62
C ARG A 15 -4.80 0.65 14.26
N VAL A 16 -5.07 0.91 12.98
CA VAL A 16 -6.40 1.34 12.48
C VAL A 16 -7.21 0.17 11.95
N PHE A 17 -6.59 -0.73 11.22
CA PHE A 17 -7.23 -1.85 10.55
C PHE A 17 -6.93 -3.18 11.23
N ASN A 18 -7.90 -4.08 11.21
CA ASN A 18 -7.84 -5.37 11.89
C ASN A 18 -7.47 -6.50 10.92
N SER A 19 -6.17 -6.64 10.60
CA SER A 19 -5.68 -7.79 9.81
C SER A 19 -5.77 -9.09 10.62
N PRO A 20 -6.20 -10.25 10.04
CA PRO A 20 -6.43 -10.50 8.63
C PRO A 20 -7.86 -10.23 8.15
N THR A 21 -8.78 -9.73 9.02
CA THR A 21 -10.15 -9.39 8.61
C THR A 21 -10.12 -8.31 7.54
N ASP A 22 -9.56 -7.15 7.86
CA ASP A 22 -9.23 -6.13 6.86
C ASP A 22 -8.04 -6.62 6.01
N LYS A 23 -8.09 -6.39 4.71
CA LYS A 23 -7.14 -6.92 3.74
C LYS A 23 -6.07 -5.89 3.42
N ILE A 24 -4.82 -6.18 3.75
CA ILE A 24 -3.68 -5.30 3.50
C ILE A 24 -2.75 -5.96 2.46
N VAL A 25 -2.55 -5.31 1.32
CA VAL A 25 -1.74 -5.80 0.21
C VAL A 25 -0.57 -4.85 -0.04
N PHE A 26 0.65 -5.34 0.12
CA PHE A 26 1.87 -4.58 -0.17
C PHE A 26 2.36 -4.90 -1.57
N ASP A 27 2.56 -3.89 -2.42
CA ASP A 27 3.15 -4.09 -3.75
C ASP A 27 4.56 -4.68 -3.65
N VAL A 28 4.92 -5.60 -4.53
CA VAL A 28 6.16 -6.40 -4.45
C VAL A 28 6.25 -7.20 -3.16
N SER A 29 5.85 -6.61 -2.04
CA SER A 29 5.94 -7.10 -0.66
C SER A 29 7.35 -7.23 -0.06
N HIS A 30 8.36 -6.65 -0.69
CA HIS A 30 9.72 -6.54 -0.12
C HIS A 30 9.81 -5.59 1.09
N GLN A 31 8.75 -4.82 1.37
CA GLN A 31 8.63 -3.88 2.48
C GLN A 31 7.71 -4.41 3.60
N THR A 32 7.61 -5.73 3.78
CA THR A 32 6.70 -6.37 4.74
C THR A 32 7.34 -6.77 6.06
N TYR A 33 8.58 -6.41 6.35
CA TYR A 33 9.25 -6.87 7.59
C TYR A 33 8.55 -6.36 8.85
N ALA A 34 8.12 -5.10 8.89
CA ALA A 34 7.32 -4.56 9.99
C ALA A 34 5.96 -5.26 10.10
N HIS A 35 5.29 -5.51 8.97
CA HIS A 35 4.04 -6.27 8.90
C HIS A 35 4.23 -7.68 9.49
N LYS A 36 5.26 -8.41 9.04
CA LYS A 36 5.57 -9.75 9.56
C LYS A 36 5.88 -9.74 11.05
N ALA A 37 6.64 -8.74 11.52
CA ALA A 37 6.93 -8.60 12.94
C ALA A 37 5.67 -8.38 13.79
N LEU A 38 4.76 -7.51 13.33
CA LEU A 38 3.49 -7.20 14.01
C LEU A 38 2.49 -8.36 13.96
N THR A 39 2.64 -9.27 12.99
CA THR A 39 1.77 -10.44 12.80
C THR A 39 2.39 -11.74 13.32
N GLY A 40 3.23 -11.65 14.34
CA GLY A 40 3.73 -12.81 15.11
C GLY A 40 5.05 -13.40 14.66
N ARG A 41 5.70 -12.83 13.62
CA ARG A 41 6.96 -13.34 13.06
C ARG A 41 8.19 -12.52 13.46
N ALA A 42 8.11 -11.66 14.49
CA ALA A 42 9.22 -10.85 14.99
C ALA A 42 10.46 -11.68 15.36
N TYR A 43 10.25 -12.90 15.85
CA TYR A 43 11.34 -13.81 16.25
C TYR A 43 12.32 -14.09 15.11
N THR A 44 11.87 -14.07 13.85
CA THR A 44 12.74 -14.32 12.69
C THR A 44 13.75 -13.20 12.42
N TYR A 45 13.62 -12.07 13.12
CA TYR A 45 14.52 -10.92 13.00
C TYR A 45 15.38 -10.68 14.24
N ILE A 46 14.97 -11.24 15.39
CA ILE A 46 15.64 -11.00 16.69
C ILE A 46 16.37 -12.22 17.24
N ASP A 47 16.00 -13.44 16.81
CA ASP A 47 16.65 -14.68 17.23
C ASP A 47 17.57 -15.19 16.12
N PRO A 48 18.91 -15.15 16.32
CA PRO A 48 19.86 -15.61 15.31
C PRO A 48 19.68 -17.08 14.91
N ALA A 49 19.14 -17.93 15.78
CA ALA A 49 18.90 -19.33 15.47
C ALA A 49 17.73 -19.53 14.50
N ARG A 50 16.91 -18.48 14.33
CA ARG A 50 15.67 -18.51 13.54
C ARG A 50 15.68 -17.56 12.33
N TYR A 51 16.84 -16.96 12.04
CA TYR A 51 16.99 -16.14 10.84
C TYR A 51 16.72 -16.97 9.58
N GLY A 52 15.85 -16.47 8.70
CA GLY A 52 15.47 -17.14 7.47
C GLY A 52 14.26 -18.07 7.57
N GLU A 53 13.63 -18.21 8.73
CA GLU A 53 12.35 -18.95 8.86
C GLU A 53 11.17 -18.19 8.21
N ALA A 54 11.28 -16.87 8.01
CA ALA A 54 10.34 -16.10 7.21
C ALA A 54 10.98 -15.67 5.89
N SER A 55 10.21 -15.72 4.80
CA SER A 55 10.67 -15.23 3.49
C SER A 55 10.80 -13.70 3.49
N GLY A 56 11.56 -13.16 2.52
CA GLY A 56 11.70 -11.72 2.33
C GLY A 56 10.46 -11.03 1.72
N PHE A 57 9.45 -11.81 1.32
CA PHE A 57 8.22 -11.37 0.67
C PHE A 57 7.01 -11.93 1.40
N ALA A 58 5.82 -11.37 1.15
CA ALA A 58 4.57 -11.94 1.65
C ALA A 58 4.40 -13.38 1.12
N ASN A 59 3.98 -14.27 2.01
CA ASN A 59 3.80 -15.68 1.68
C ASN A 59 2.60 -16.25 2.48
N PRO A 60 1.50 -16.62 1.81
CA PRO A 60 0.33 -17.20 2.45
C PRO A 60 0.60 -18.48 3.24
N ASP A 61 1.64 -19.23 2.86
CA ASP A 61 2.04 -20.44 3.60
C ASP A 61 2.64 -20.16 4.98
N GLU A 62 3.07 -18.90 5.22
CA GLU A 62 3.63 -18.48 6.49
C GLU A 62 2.57 -17.92 7.45
N SER A 63 1.56 -17.25 6.92
CA SER A 63 0.59 -16.51 7.75
C SER A 63 -0.68 -16.16 6.98
N GLU A 64 -1.83 -16.23 7.65
CA GLU A 64 -3.12 -15.75 7.14
C GLU A 64 -3.17 -14.23 6.90
N HIS A 65 -2.21 -13.49 7.43
CA HIS A 65 -2.06 -12.06 7.18
C HIS A 65 -1.42 -11.74 5.82
N ASP A 66 -0.77 -12.70 5.20
CA ASP A 66 -0.12 -12.59 3.89
C ASP A 66 -1.06 -13.18 2.82
N LEU A 67 -1.79 -12.33 2.10
CA LEU A 67 -2.90 -12.75 1.24
C LEU A 67 -2.47 -13.39 -0.08
N PHE A 68 -1.29 -13.01 -0.59
CA PHE A 68 -0.78 -13.43 -1.89
C PHE A 68 0.72 -13.73 -1.81
N ALA A 69 1.16 -14.72 -2.59
CA ALA A 69 2.59 -14.87 -2.87
C ALA A 69 3.04 -13.77 -3.82
N MET A 70 3.79 -12.81 -3.27
CA MET A 70 4.16 -11.57 -3.96
C MET A 70 5.64 -11.58 -4.36
N GLY A 71 6.02 -10.64 -5.21
CA GLY A 71 7.39 -10.43 -5.68
C GLY A 71 7.48 -9.57 -6.93
N HIS A 72 6.38 -9.43 -7.68
CA HIS A 72 6.31 -8.60 -8.88
C HIS A 72 5.78 -7.19 -8.57
N THR A 73 6.39 -6.18 -9.20
CA THR A 73 5.97 -4.78 -9.10
C THR A 73 4.61 -4.52 -9.76
N SER A 74 3.92 -3.48 -9.35
CA SER A 74 2.73 -2.92 -10.01
C SER A 74 1.45 -3.75 -9.89
N THR A 75 1.42 -4.79 -9.04
CA THR A 75 0.33 -5.77 -8.98
C THR A 75 -0.70 -5.47 -7.89
N SER A 76 -0.33 -4.73 -6.84
CA SER A 76 -1.15 -4.57 -5.63
C SER A 76 -2.52 -3.95 -5.90
N VAL A 77 -2.59 -2.93 -6.76
CA VAL A 77 -3.84 -2.22 -7.04
C VAL A 77 -4.86 -3.16 -7.69
N SER A 78 -4.45 -3.94 -8.69
CA SER A 78 -5.32 -4.93 -9.35
C SER A 78 -5.79 -6.03 -8.38
N LEU A 79 -4.90 -6.50 -7.50
CA LEU A 79 -5.25 -7.47 -6.45
C LEU A 79 -6.24 -6.87 -5.45
N GLY A 80 -6.05 -5.61 -5.07
CA GLY A 80 -6.99 -4.87 -4.22
C GLY A 80 -8.36 -4.71 -4.86
N CYS A 81 -8.42 -4.38 -6.15
CA CYS A 81 -9.69 -4.34 -6.90
C CYS A 81 -10.43 -5.67 -6.84
N GLY A 82 -9.70 -6.79 -7.05
CA GLY A 82 -10.28 -8.13 -6.96
C GLY A 82 -10.84 -8.44 -5.57
N LEU A 83 -10.11 -8.09 -4.50
CA LEU A 83 -10.57 -8.29 -3.11
C LEU A 83 -11.79 -7.42 -2.77
N ALA A 84 -11.78 -6.14 -3.17
CA ALA A 84 -12.89 -5.22 -2.94
C ALA A 84 -14.15 -5.71 -3.67
N HIS A 85 -14.02 -6.09 -4.94
CA HIS A 85 -15.13 -6.64 -5.71
C HIS A 85 -15.68 -7.95 -5.13
N ALA A 86 -14.80 -8.86 -4.68
CA ALA A 86 -15.22 -10.11 -4.03
C ALA A 86 -15.95 -9.85 -2.71
N ARG A 87 -15.46 -8.89 -1.89
CA ARG A 87 -16.13 -8.44 -0.68
C ARG A 87 -17.55 -7.95 -0.97
N ASP A 88 -17.70 -7.07 -1.96
CA ASP A 88 -18.99 -6.44 -2.31
C ASP A 88 -20.00 -7.48 -2.82
N LEU A 89 -19.54 -8.42 -3.65
CA LEU A 89 -20.36 -9.54 -4.11
C LEU A 89 -20.80 -10.47 -2.97
N ALA A 90 -19.95 -10.66 -1.96
CA ALA A 90 -20.27 -11.48 -0.80
C ALA A 90 -21.19 -10.75 0.21
N GLY A 91 -21.33 -9.42 0.11
CA GLY A 91 -22.02 -8.58 1.08
C GLY A 91 -21.26 -8.39 2.38
N ASP A 92 -19.93 -8.60 2.35
CA ASP A 92 -19.05 -8.37 3.48
C ASP A 92 -18.71 -6.87 3.63
N SER A 93 -18.12 -6.49 4.77
CA SER A 93 -17.88 -5.08 5.11
C SER A 93 -16.44 -4.78 5.60
N TYR A 94 -15.47 -5.67 5.34
CA TYR A 94 -14.07 -5.42 5.68
C TYR A 94 -13.42 -4.39 4.76
N ASN A 95 -12.41 -3.69 5.27
CA ASN A 95 -11.64 -2.74 4.45
C ASN A 95 -10.62 -3.48 3.58
N VAL A 96 -10.34 -2.92 2.41
CA VAL A 96 -9.26 -3.37 1.51
C VAL A 96 -8.30 -2.23 1.30
N ILE A 97 -7.04 -2.46 1.64
CA ILE A 97 -5.96 -1.48 1.58
C ILE A 97 -4.82 -2.01 0.72
N THR A 98 -4.38 -1.23 -0.25
CA THR A 98 -3.20 -1.54 -1.05
C THR A 98 -2.13 -0.48 -0.87
N ILE A 99 -0.87 -0.91 -0.79
CA ILE A 99 0.28 -0.03 -0.67
C ILE A 99 1.15 -0.24 -1.91
N ILE A 100 1.45 0.85 -2.62
CA ILE A 100 2.32 0.84 -3.79
C ILE A 100 3.35 1.95 -3.68
N GLY A 101 4.62 1.63 -3.93
CA GLY A 101 5.70 2.62 -3.99
C GLY A 101 5.72 3.35 -5.33
N ASP A 102 6.28 4.56 -5.34
CA ASP A 102 6.45 5.38 -6.53
C ASP A 102 7.19 4.65 -7.67
N GLY A 103 8.23 3.89 -7.35
CA GLY A 103 8.96 3.10 -8.34
C GLY A 103 8.09 2.05 -9.06
N SER A 104 7.18 1.40 -8.34
CA SER A 104 6.23 0.42 -8.90
C SER A 104 5.07 1.06 -9.65
N LEU A 105 4.76 2.31 -9.32
CA LEU A 105 3.61 3.03 -9.85
C LEU A 105 3.67 3.24 -11.37
N SER A 106 4.86 3.27 -11.96
CA SER A 106 5.05 3.46 -13.41
C SER A 106 4.78 2.22 -14.27
N GLY A 107 4.53 1.07 -13.66
CA GLY A 107 4.20 -0.14 -14.41
C GLY A 107 2.80 -0.08 -15.04
N GLY A 108 2.64 -0.59 -16.27
CA GLY A 108 1.37 -0.58 -16.99
C GLY A 108 0.22 -1.22 -16.20
N LEU A 109 0.51 -2.32 -15.51
CA LEU A 109 -0.48 -3.04 -14.70
C LEU A 109 -1.03 -2.18 -13.54
N ALA A 110 -0.20 -1.29 -12.96
CA ALA A 110 -0.69 -0.33 -11.96
C ALA A 110 -1.70 0.64 -12.57
N PHE A 111 -1.43 1.18 -13.77
CA PHE A 111 -2.38 2.06 -14.47
C PHE A 111 -3.69 1.35 -14.82
N GLU A 112 -3.63 0.10 -15.27
CA GLU A 112 -4.82 -0.73 -15.51
C GLU A 112 -5.60 -0.93 -14.21
N GLY A 113 -4.89 -1.18 -13.09
CA GLY A 113 -5.49 -1.28 -11.77
C GLY A 113 -6.19 0.00 -11.33
N PHE A 114 -5.56 1.16 -11.48
CA PHE A 114 -6.17 2.46 -11.16
C PHE A 114 -7.38 2.76 -12.04
N ASN A 115 -7.29 2.48 -13.34
CA ASN A 115 -8.40 2.65 -14.26
C ASN A 115 -9.61 1.79 -13.84
N ASN A 116 -9.37 0.55 -13.43
CA ASN A 116 -10.43 -0.32 -12.94
C ASN A 116 -10.94 0.12 -11.55
N ALA A 117 -10.06 0.56 -10.65
CA ALA A 117 -10.45 1.05 -9.33
C ALA A 117 -11.38 2.26 -9.41
N ALA A 118 -11.15 3.15 -10.38
CA ALA A 118 -12.00 4.32 -10.60
C ALA A 118 -13.42 3.98 -11.09
N GLU A 119 -13.61 2.82 -11.70
CA GLU A 119 -14.92 2.32 -12.14
C GLU A 119 -15.64 1.53 -11.04
N LEU A 120 -14.89 1.03 -10.05
CA LEU A 120 -15.48 0.33 -8.92
C LEU A 120 -16.12 1.34 -7.96
N ASP A 121 -17.44 1.30 -7.81
CA ASP A 121 -18.15 2.02 -6.74
C ASP A 121 -17.98 1.24 -5.43
N SER A 122 -16.75 1.25 -4.90
CA SER A 122 -16.33 0.34 -3.83
C SER A 122 -15.30 1.02 -2.92
N ASN A 123 -15.35 0.70 -1.63
CA ASN A 123 -14.34 1.14 -0.67
C ASN A 123 -13.03 0.37 -0.87
N LEU A 124 -12.12 0.95 -1.65
CA LEU A 124 -10.75 0.51 -1.82
C LEU A 124 -9.79 1.65 -1.48
N ILE A 125 -8.95 1.46 -0.49
CA ILE A 125 -7.94 2.43 -0.08
C ILE A 125 -6.64 2.11 -0.80
N ILE A 126 -6.14 3.04 -1.62
CA ILE A 126 -4.86 2.89 -2.33
C ILE A 126 -3.88 3.91 -1.77
N ILE A 127 -2.82 3.43 -1.13
CA ILE A 127 -1.77 4.26 -0.55
C ILE A 127 -0.57 4.27 -1.51
N VAL A 128 -0.28 5.44 -2.06
CA VAL A 128 0.94 5.68 -2.84
C VAL A 128 2.01 6.21 -1.90
N ASN A 129 3.03 5.39 -1.63
CA ASN A 129 4.19 5.81 -0.86
C ASN A 129 5.22 6.44 -1.80
N ASP A 130 5.20 7.77 -1.89
CA ASP A 130 6.07 8.56 -2.77
C ASP A 130 7.15 9.26 -1.94
N ASN A 131 8.37 8.75 -2.00
CA ASN A 131 9.54 9.34 -1.37
C ASN A 131 10.60 9.80 -2.39
N ASP A 132 10.25 9.83 -3.68
CA ASP A 132 11.13 10.19 -4.79
C ASP A 132 12.38 9.29 -4.91
N GLN A 133 12.29 8.07 -4.37
CA GLN A 133 13.40 7.13 -4.27
C GLN A 133 13.01 5.76 -4.81
N SER A 134 13.68 5.32 -5.86
CA SER A 134 13.70 3.92 -6.28
C SER A 134 15.14 3.40 -6.33
N ILE A 135 15.37 2.20 -6.88
CA ILE A 135 16.73 1.66 -7.06
C ILE A 135 17.55 2.55 -8.01
N ALA A 136 16.89 3.10 -9.03
CA ALA A 136 17.43 4.08 -9.95
C ALA A 136 16.62 5.38 -9.87
N GLU A 137 17.16 6.46 -10.40
CA GLU A 137 16.44 7.73 -10.49
C GLU A 137 15.17 7.58 -11.34
N ASN A 138 14.07 8.12 -10.85
CA ASN A 138 12.78 8.05 -11.50
C ASN A 138 12.66 9.07 -12.65
N HIS A 139 12.28 8.62 -13.85
CA HIS A 139 12.12 9.47 -15.03
C HIS A 139 10.74 9.27 -15.67
N GLY A 140 10.16 10.34 -16.21
CA GLY A 140 8.92 10.29 -16.98
C GLY A 140 7.87 11.29 -16.56
N GLY A 141 6.75 11.31 -17.29
CA GLY A 141 5.65 12.26 -17.07
C GLY A 141 4.96 12.05 -15.74
N LEU A 142 4.80 10.80 -15.31
CA LEU A 142 4.24 10.46 -14.01
C LEU A 142 5.04 11.09 -12.87
N TYR A 143 6.35 10.91 -12.86
CA TYR A 143 7.22 11.41 -11.78
C TYR A 143 7.28 12.94 -11.74
N ARG A 144 7.17 13.61 -12.90
CA ARG A 144 7.00 15.07 -12.92
C ARG A 144 5.71 15.50 -12.25
N ASN A 145 4.62 14.76 -12.47
CA ASN A 145 3.35 15.05 -11.80
C ASN A 145 3.41 14.75 -10.29
N LEU A 146 4.06 13.66 -9.86
CA LEU A 146 4.29 13.40 -8.43
C LEU A 146 5.11 14.51 -7.78
N ALA A 147 6.16 15.00 -8.44
CA ALA A 147 6.95 16.13 -7.96
C ALA A 147 6.11 17.42 -7.83
N GLU A 148 5.22 17.71 -8.77
CA GLU A 148 4.28 18.83 -8.70
C GLU A 148 3.31 18.67 -7.52
N LEU A 149 2.81 17.46 -7.30
CA LEU A 149 1.92 17.15 -6.18
C LEU A 149 2.64 17.34 -4.83
N ARG A 150 3.88 16.88 -4.69
CA ARG A 150 4.69 17.13 -3.49
C ARG A 150 4.93 18.62 -3.28
N ALA A 151 5.37 19.33 -4.29
CA ALA A 151 5.68 20.76 -4.21
C ALA A 151 4.46 21.64 -3.87
N SER A 152 3.27 21.18 -4.21
CA SER A 152 2.01 21.90 -3.98
C SER A 152 1.22 21.39 -2.77
N ASN A 153 1.77 20.47 -1.96
CA ASN A 153 1.02 19.78 -0.91
C ASN A 153 -0.31 19.17 -1.43
N GLY A 154 -0.26 18.53 -2.59
CA GLY A 154 -1.38 17.86 -3.20
C GLY A 154 -2.43 18.77 -3.86
N THR A 155 -2.22 20.08 -3.90
CA THR A 155 -3.20 21.05 -4.43
C THR A 155 -3.04 21.35 -5.93
N CYS A 156 -1.99 20.81 -6.57
CA CYS A 156 -1.74 20.99 -7.99
C CYS A 156 -2.98 20.61 -8.83
N GLU A 157 -3.34 21.48 -9.78
CA GLU A 157 -4.49 21.28 -10.66
C GLU A 157 -4.28 20.02 -11.55
N ARG A 158 -3.06 19.80 -12.04
CA ARG A 158 -2.67 18.56 -12.72
C ARG A 158 -2.46 17.46 -11.71
N ASN A 159 -3.40 16.55 -11.62
CA ASN A 159 -3.36 15.42 -10.70
C ASN A 159 -3.82 14.17 -11.44
N VAL A 160 -2.90 13.24 -11.69
CA VAL A 160 -3.17 12.01 -12.44
C VAL A 160 -4.26 11.15 -11.79
N PHE A 161 -4.31 11.12 -10.46
CA PHE A 161 -5.29 10.30 -9.74
C PHE A 161 -6.70 10.90 -9.85
N ARG A 162 -6.83 12.22 -9.68
CA ARG A 162 -8.11 12.93 -9.90
C ARG A 162 -8.56 12.87 -11.36
N ALA A 163 -7.62 12.93 -12.30
CA ALA A 163 -7.92 12.82 -13.72
C ALA A 163 -8.48 11.43 -14.10
N MET A 164 -8.18 10.39 -13.32
CA MET A 164 -8.76 9.05 -13.44
C MET A 164 -10.11 8.92 -12.72
N GLY A 165 -10.56 9.93 -11.96
CA GLY A 165 -11.83 9.90 -11.23
C GLY A 165 -11.70 9.41 -9.76
N LEU A 166 -10.49 9.25 -9.26
CA LEU A 166 -10.25 8.81 -7.88
C LEU A 166 -10.35 9.97 -6.89
N ASP A 167 -10.89 9.73 -5.70
CA ASP A 167 -10.79 10.65 -4.57
C ASP A 167 -9.34 10.67 -4.07
N TYR A 168 -8.70 11.83 -4.14
CA TYR A 168 -7.28 11.98 -3.84
C TYR A 168 -7.08 12.80 -2.58
N ARG A 169 -6.31 12.24 -1.65
CA ARG A 169 -5.86 12.91 -0.44
C ARG A 169 -4.34 12.94 -0.38
N TYR A 170 -3.77 14.04 0.07
CA TYR A 170 -2.33 14.21 0.23
C TYR A 170 -1.99 14.26 1.72
N LEU A 171 -0.94 13.55 2.13
CA LEU A 171 -0.37 13.61 3.47
C LEU A 171 1.14 13.80 3.35
N ASP A 172 1.63 14.96 3.78
CA ASP A 172 3.06 15.28 3.77
C ASP A 172 3.83 14.54 4.87
N ALA A 173 3.21 14.37 6.03
CA ALA A 173 3.81 13.75 7.21
C ALA A 173 3.81 12.20 7.14
N GLY A 174 4.30 11.64 6.02
CA GLY A 174 4.28 10.20 5.74
C GLY A 174 5.09 9.30 6.70
N ASN A 175 5.92 9.90 7.56
CA ASN A 175 6.69 9.21 8.61
C ASN A 175 6.23 9.61 10.03
N ASP A 176 5.11 10.31 10.17
CA ASP A 176 4.48 10.60 11.47
C ASP A 176 3.34 9.60 11.72
N VAL A 177 3.54 8.71 12.69
CA VAL A 177 2.56 7.66 13.02
C VAL A 177 1.22 8.24 13.43
N LEU A 178 1.18 9.36 14.16
CA LEU A 178 -0.09 9.94 14.62
C LEU A 178 -0.85 10.58 13.46
N ALA A 179 -0.17 11.33 12.60
CA ALA A 179 -0.76 11.90 11.40
C ALA A 179 -1.29 10.81 10.45
N LEU A 180 -0.54 9.72 10.30
CA LEU A 180 -0.98 8.56 9.52
C LEU A 180 -2.21 7.87 10.12
N VAL A 181 -2.24 7.68 11.45
CA VAL A 181 -3.39 7.09 12.14
C VAL A 181 -4.64 7.95 11.95
N ASP A 182 -4.54 9.27 12.14
CA ASP A 182 -5.66 10.19 11.98
C ASP A 182 -6.20 10.15 10.54
N ALA A 183 -5.33 10.23 9.55
CA ALA A 183 -5.72 10.15 8.13
C ALA A 183 -6.37 8.80 7.77
N LEU A 184 -5.83 7.68 8.27
CA LEU A 184 -6.38 6.35 8.02
C LEU A 184 -7.72 6.10 8.74
N GLN A 185 -7.92 6.69 9.92
CA GLN A 185 -9.20 6.61 10.62
C GLN A 185 -10.34 7.29 9.86
N GLU A 186 -10.04 8.40 9.17
CA GLU A 186 -11.01 9.09 8.31
C GLU A 186 -11.43 8.24 7.09
N LEU A 187 -10.58 7.32 6.66
CA LEU A 187 -10.82 6.43 5.50
C LEU A 187 -11.46 5.09 5.89
N ARG A 188 -11.50 4.79 7.18
CA ARG A 188 -12.03 3.53 7.66
C ARG A 188 -13.54 3.46 7.51
N ASN A 189 -14.06 2.43 6.85
CA ASN A 189 -15.49 2.16 6.69
C ASN A 189 -16.27 3.27 5.95
N ILE A 190 -15.63 3.96 5.00
CA ILE A 190 -16.31 4.90 4.10
C ILE A 190 -17.12 4.15 3.05
#